data_6a75db5d07af1372c12fc1ce077f4444
#
_entry.id   6a75db5d07af1372c12fc1ce077f4444
#
_cell.length_a   1.000
_cell.length_b   1.000
_cell.length_c   1.000
_cell.angle_alpha   90.00
_cell.angle_beta   90.00
_cell.angle_gamma   90.00
#
_symmetry.space_group_name_H-M   'P 1'
#
loop_
_entity.id
_entity.type
_entity.pdbx_description
1 polymer ?
#
loop_
_entity_poly.entity_id
_entity_poly.type
_entity_poly.pdbx_seq_one_letter_code
_entity_poly.pdbx_strand_id
1 'polypeptide(L)'
;MSFSWLMMERVVHLGAGLVVGLWVARHLGPEQQGLLSYVLAYSVLATPLLTLGINAIVAREIVRHPEDEGRILGAAVGLRMVGALLSAVLCWGIALWLNPGNTTLAFYVALVNAAWAIGALRVVQFWFQAHYIPRNMTIAMMVVSLSFAMLRIGLILLNAPLGAFVYAAAGEIAVFGIAGLAAYLHTASAIRWRWHMPTARGLLRNSWMLAVSELPAVVYLKIDILMLAHTRTASEVGHYAAAARLSEAWYVLPIVFASAILPRLISLRDQDHGRYNQRLQEAYDLLACGAMLVAMTTTVLADDIISFLLGPAYAPSALILIIHIWAGVFMSMRALLAQWLIAEDLYVFSIVTQSCGALINIALNLILIPSLGGTGAAMATVVSYAVASFGALFLSRRTRPAGDMMVRALFWPLRIASVLRTLRRSL
;
A
#
# COMPACT_ATOMS: atom_id res chain seq x y z
N MET A 1 -21.47 -11.43 -6.45
CA MET A 1 -20.87 -12.34 -5.44
C MET A 1 -19.33 -12.27 -5.32
N SER A 2 -18.58 -12.23 -6.41
CA SER A 2 -17.09 -12.19 -6.36
C SER A 2 -16.51 -10.97 -5.63
N PHE A 3 -17.11 -9.78 -5.82
CA PHE A 3 -16.64 -8.53 -5.21
C PHE A 3 -16.74 -8.55 -3.67
N SER A 4 -17.84 -9.11 -3.12
CA SER A 4 -18.05 -9.19 -1.67
C SER A 4 -16.98 -10.03 -0.97
N TRP A 5 -16.55 -11.14 -1.58
CA TRP A 5 -15.50 -12.00 -1.03
C TRP A 5 -14.13 -11.29 -0.96
N LEU A 6 -13.75 -10.61 -2.04
CA LEU A 6 -12.48 -9.85 -2.09
C LEU A 6 -12.47 -8.69 -1.09
N MET A 7 -13.61 -8.03 -0.90
CA MET A 7 -13.74 -6.96 0.11
C MET A 7 -13.65 -7.52 1.52
N MET A 8 -14.28 -8.67 1.79
CA MET A 8 -14.23 -9.32 3.10
C MET A 8 -12.80 -9.75 3.46
N GLU A 9 -12.06 -10.34 2.51
CA GLU A 9 -10.63 -10.66 2.72
C GLU A 9 -9.81 -9.42 3.06
N ARG A 10 -9.98 -8.31 2.32
CA ARG A 10 -9.28 -7.07 2.61
C ARG A 10 -9.59 -6.52 4.00
N VAL A 11 -10.87 -6.50 4.39
CA VAL A 11 -11.28 -6.00 5.71
C VAL A 11 -10.70 -6.86 6.81
N VAL A 12 -10.75 -8.20 6.69
CA VAL A 12 -10.18 -9.13 7.68
C VAL A 12 -8.67 -8.96 7.76
N HIS A 13 -7.98 -8.95 6.62
CA HIS A 13 -6.51 -8.83 6.59
C HIS A 13 -6.04 -7.48 7.16
N LEU A 14 -6.65 -6.37 6.77
CA LEU A 14 -6.30 -5.04 7.26
C LEU A 14 -6.69 -4.87 8.73
N GLY A 15 -7.87 -5.32 9.14
CA GLY A 15 -8.34 -5.24 10.52
C GLY A 15 -7.46 -6.07 11.47
N ALA A 16 -7.23 -7.34 11.16
CA ALA A 16 -6.34 -8.19 11.92
C ALA A 16 -4.90 -7.64 11.94
N GLY A 17 -4.40 -7.20 10.77
CA GLY A 17 -3.07 -6.61 10.64
C GLY A 17 -2.91 -5.32 11.44
N LEU A 18 -3.93 -4.46 11.51
CA LEU A 18 -3.90 -3.24 12.30
C LEU A 18 -3.93 -3.55 13.80
N VAL A 19 -4.98 -4.26 14.26
CA VAL A 19 -5.20 -4.53 15.70
C VAL A 19 -4.04 -5.31 16.30
N VAL A 20 -3.70 -6.45 15.70
CA VAL A 20 -2.59 -7.28 16.19
C VAL A 20 -1.24 -6.58 16.01
N GLY A 21 -1.08 -5.80 14.93
CA GLY A 21 0.13 -5.04 14.69
C GLY A 21 0.36 -3.91 15.71
N LEU A 22 -0.69 -3.29 16.26
CA LEU A 22 -0.58 -2.33 17.36
C LEU A 22 -0.21 -3.04 18.67
N TRP A 23 -0.76 -4.22 18.94
CA TRP A 23 -0.36 -5.04 20.09
C TRP A 23 1.10 -5.48 20.00
N VAL A 24 1.57 -5.91 18.83
CA VAL A 24 2.99 -6.21 18.60
C VAL A 24 3.85 -4.97 18.87
N ALA A 25 3.46 -3.80 18.37
CA ALA A 25 4.18 -2.56 18.61
C ALA A 25 4.24 -2.22 20.10
N ARG A 26 3.11 -2.34 20.81
CA ARG A 26 3.04 -2.11 22.26
C ARG A 26 3.92 -3.09 23.05
N HIS A 27 3.96 -4.36 22.63
CA HIS A 27 4.78 -5.40 23.27
C HIS A 27 6.28 -5.18 23.05
N LEU A 28 6.69 -4.89 21.80
CA LEU A 28 8.09 -4.72 21.43
C LEU A 28 8.68 -3.39 21.95
N GLY A 29 7.84 -2.40 22.20
CA GLY A 29 8.29 -1.04 22.46
C GLY A 29 8.84 -0.33 21.22
N PRO A 30 9.10 1.00 21.32
CA PRO A 30 9.47 1.81 20.15
C PRO A 30 10.75 1.33 19.44
N GLU A 31 11.78 0.93 20.18
CA GLU A 31 13.06 0.54 19.62
C GLU A 31 12.97 -0.72 18.75
N GLN A 32 12.45 -1.82 19.30
CA GLN A 32 12.33 -3.08 18.57
C GLN A 32 11.28 -2.98 17.45
N GLN A 33 10.21 -2.22 17.67
CA GLN A 33 9.22 -1.92 16.64
C GLN A 33 9.84 -1.12 15.48
N GLY A 34 10.76 -0.20 15.77
CA GLY A 34 11.51 0.53 14.76
C GLY A 34 12.35 -0.40 13.89
N LEU A 35 13.09 -1.32 14.51
CA LEU A 35 13.87 -2.35 13.80
C LEU A 35 12.97 -3.25 12.94
N LEU A 36 11.83 -3.69 13.46
CA LEU A 36 10.86 -4.49 12.69
C LEU A 36 10.35 -3.70 11.47
N SER A 37 9.96 -2.44 11.69
CA SER A 37 9.46 -1.58 10.61
C SER A 37 10.52 -1.30 9.55
N TYR A 38 11.77 -1.13 9.96
CA TYR A 38 12.91 -0.99 9.06
C TYR A 38 13.09 -2.24 8.18
N VAL A 39 13.10 -3.43 8.78
CA VAL A 39 13.20 -4.70 8.02
C VAL A 39 12.07 -4.85 7.01
N LEU A 40 10.82 -4.54 7.42
CA LEU A 40 9.66 -4.67 6.55
C LEU A 40 9.62 -3.60 5.45
N ALA A 41 10.17 -2.41 5.68
CA ALA A 41 10.23 -1.35 4.68
C ALA A 41 11.03 -1.75 3.43
N TYR A 42 12.10 -2.55 3.58
CA TYR A 42 12.82 -3.09 2.42
C TYR A 42 11.93 -3.93 1.50
N SER A 43 11.08 -4.78 2.07
CA SER A 43 10.15 -5.59 1.25
C SER A 43 9.13 -4.74 0.50
N VAL A 44 8.65 -3.66 1.10
CA VAL A 44 7.74 -2.74 0.43
C VAL A 44 8.46 -2.01 -0.71
N LEU A 45 9.66 -1.47 -0.46
CA LEU A 45 10.46 -0.78 -1.48
C LEU A 45 10.90 -1.72 -2.62
N ALA A 46 11.10 -2.99 -2.32
CA ALA A 46 11.44 -4.01 -3.30
C ALA A 46 10.22 -4.54 -4.10
N THR A 47 8.99 -4.12 -3.78
CA THR A 47 7.78 -4.64 -4.44
C THR A 47 7.85 -4.62 -5.97
N PRO A 48 8.31 -3.56 -6.66
CA PRO A 48 8.41 -3.55 -8.11
C PRO A 48 9.34 -4.64 -8.66
N LEU A 49 10.40 -4.98 -7.92
CA LEU A 49 11.33 -6.07 -8.26
C LEU A 49 10.73 -7.45 -7.92
N LEU A 50 10.00 -7.55 -6.81
CA LEU A 50 9.32 -8.78 -6.38
C LEU A 50 8.19 -9.19 -7.34
N THR A 51 7.47 -8.20 -7.89
CA THR A 51 6.31 -8.43 -8.75
C THR A 51 6.65 -8.34 -10.23
N LEU A 52 7.75 -7.65 -10.60
CA LEU A 52 8.13 -7.34 -11.99
C LEU A 52 6.98 -6.72 -12.81
N GLY A 53 5.98 -6.11 -12.13
CA GLY A 53 4.78 -5.53 -12.74
C GLY A 53 3.84 -6.55 -13.41
N ILE A 54 4.12 -7.86 -13.31
CA ILE A 54 3.35 -8.89 -14.05
C ILE A 54 1.96 -9.13 -13.48
N ASN A 55 1.67 -8.65 -12.28
CA ASN A 55 0.39 -8.84 -11.59
C ASN A 55 -0.83 -8.44 -12.44
N ALA A 56 -0.76 -7.28 -13.08
CA ALA A 56 -1.85 -6.77 -13.91
C ALA A 56 -1.99 -7.51 -15.26
N ILE A 57 -0.94 -8.22 -15.68
CA ILE A 57 -0.87 -8.84 -17.01
C ILE A 57 -1.29 -10.30 -16.97
N VAL A 58 -0.92 -11.03 -15.90
CA VAL A 58 -1.13 -12.50 -15.82
C VAL A 58 -2.60 -12.87 -16.01
N ALA A 59 -3.53 -12.23 -15.28
CA ALA A 59 -4.96 -12.51 -15.43
C ALA A 59 -5.46 -12.22 -16.85
N ARG A 60 -5.00 -11.13 -17.46
CA ARG A 60 -5.36 -10.76 -18.84
C ARG A 60 -4.85 -11.78 -19.86
N GLU A 61 -3.61 -12.23 -19.72
CA GLU A 61 -3.03 -13.22 -20.64
C GLU A 61 -3.69 -14.59 -20.50
N ILE A 62 -4.09 -15.01 -19.30
CA ILE A 62 -4.88 -16.24 -19.06
C ILE A 62 -6.22 -16.16 -19.79
N VAL A 63 -6.94 -15.02 -19.69
CA VAL A 63 -8.22 -14.86 -20.39
C VAL A 63 -8.06 -14.84 -21.90
N ARG A 64 -6.95 -14.29 -22.43
CA ARG A 64 -6.69 -14.22 -23.87
C ARG A 64 -6.21 -15.53 -24.48
N HIS A 65 -5.46 -16.32 -23.71
CA HIS A 65 -4.80 -17.55 -24.13
C HIS A 65 -5.07 -18.69 -23.14
N PRO A 66 -6.32 -19.16 -23.03
CA PRO A 66 -6.69 -20.22 -22.08
C PRO A 66 -5.91 -21.53 -22.30
N GLU A 67 -5.51 -21.82 -23.56
CA GLU A 67 -4.72 -22.98 -23.94
C GLU A 67 -3.28 -22.96 -23.38
N ASP A 68 -2.76 -21.78 -23.05
CA ASP A 68 -1.40 -21.57 -22.56
C ASP A 68 -1.32 -21.29 -21.03
N GLU A 69 -2.40 -21.49 -20.27
CA GLU A 69 -2.45 -21.20 -18.83
C GLU A 69 -1.26 -21.79 -18.06
N GLY A 70 -0.90 -23.04 -18.33
CA GLY A 70 0.21 -23.71 -17.67
C GLY A 70 1.59 -23.08 -17.97
N ARG A 71 1.77 -22.53 -19.17
CA ARG A 71 2.99 -21.80 -19.56
C ARG A 71 3.00 -20.41 -18.94
N ILE A 72 1.86 -19.73 -18.91
CA ILE A 72 1.73 -18.38 -18.31
C ILE A 72 1.99 -18.46 -16.81
N LEU A 73 1.35 -19.38 -16.09
CA LEU A 73 1.55 -19.55 -14.64
C LEU A 73 2.98 -19.97 -14.31
N GLY A 74 3.53 -20.97 -15.05
CA GLY A 74 4.90 -21.42 -14.83
C GLY A 74 5.94 -20.32 -15.06
N ALA A 75 5.78 -19.53 -16.14
CA ALA A 75 6.63 -18.37 -16.41
C ALA A 75 6.48 -17.28 -15.33
N ALA A 76 5.24 -16.97 -14.91
CA ALA A 76 4.99 -15.94 -13.91
C ALA A 76 5.55 -16.30 -12.53
N VAL A 77 5.39 -17.56 -12.08
CA VAL A 77 6.02 -18.05 -10.83
C VAL A 77 7.53 -17.97 -10.92
N GLY A 78 8.14 -18.50 -12.01
CA GLY A 78 9.60 -18.47 -12.17
C GLY A 78 10.17 -17.07 -12.18
N LEU A 79 9.54 -16.12 -12.89
CA LEU A 79 9.96 -14.72 -12.92
C LEU A 79 9.87 -14.08 -11.53
N ARG A 80 8.79 -14.30 -10.78
CA ARG A 80 8.65 -13.76 -9.42
C ARG A 80 9.64 -14.40 -8.44
N MET A 81 9.96 -15.68 -8.57
CA MET A 81 11.00 -16.32 -7.77
C MET A 81 12.37 -15.68 -8.04
N VAL A 82 12.72 -15.46 -9.30
CA VAL A 82 13.96 -14.76 -9.67
C VAL A 82 13.97 -13.35 -9.13
N GLY A 83 12.87 -12.60 -9.30
CA GLY A 83 12.73 -11.26 -8.74
C GLY A 83 12.88 -11.22 -7.22
N ALA A 84 12.32 -12.21 -6.51
CA ALA A 84 12.43 -12.33 -5.06
C ALA A 84 13.87 -12.63 -4.60
N LEU A 85 14.57 -13.54 -5.28
CA LEU A 85 15.96 -13.86 -4.95
C LEU A 85 16.89 -12.68 -5.24
N LEU A 86 16.71 -11.99 -6.37
CA LEU A 86 17.44 -10.77 -6.68
C LEU A 86 17.17 -9.67 -5.67
N SER A 87 15.91 -9.49 -5.27
CA SER A 87 15.51 -8.56 -4.21
C SER A 87 16.17 -8.91 -2.87
N ALA A 88 16.20 -10.18 -2.49
CA ALA A 88 16.82 -10.62 -1.25
C ALA A 88 18.33 -10.29 -1.22
N VAL A 89 19.04 -10.59 -2.31
CA VAL A 89 20.49 -10.30 -2.42
C VAL A 89 20.75 -8.78 -2.42
N LEU A 90 19.98 -8.03 -3.20
CA LEU A 90 20.14 -6.58 -3.30
C LEU A 90 19.83 -5.90 -1.96
N CYS A 91 18.70 -6.23 -1.33
CA CYS A 91 18.31 -5.64 -0.05
C CYS A 91 19.27 -6.05 1.07
N TRP A 92 19.78 -7.28 1.06
CA TRP A 92 20.81 -7.74 1.98
C TRP A 92 22.10 -6.92 1.82
N GLY A 93 22.58 -6.75 0.60
CA GLY A 93 23.78 -5.95 0.31
C GLY A 93 23.63 -4.48 0.74
N ILE A 94 22.48 -3.87 0.44
CA ILE A 94 22.16 -2.50 0.88
C ILE A 94 22.08 -2.43 2.41
N ALA A 95 21.46 -3.40 3.07
CA ALA A 95 21.36 -3.42 4.53
C ALA A 95 22.73 -3.56 5.20
N LEU A 96 23.64 -4.38 4.67
CA LEU A 96 25.03 -4.50 5.14
C LEU A 96 25.79 -3.19 4.95
N TRP A 97 25.62 -2.53 3.81
CA TRP A 97 26.31 -1.28 3.52
C TRP A 97 25.84 -0.14 4.42
N LEU A 98 24.51 -0.06 4.66
CA LEU A 98 23.92 0.98 5.51
C LEU A 98 24.10 0.73 7.01
N ASN A 99 24.29 -0.53 7.44
CA ASN A 99 24.44 -0.91 8.85
C ASN A 99 25.72 -1.74 9.05
N PRO A 100 26.90 -1.16 8.88
CA PRO A 100 28.16 -1.88 9.06
C PRO A 100 28.25 -2.39 10.51
N GLY A 101 28.45 -3.72 10.66
CA GLY A 101 28.55 -4.38 11.96
C GLY A 101 27.25 -5.00 12.51
N ASN A 102 26.07 -4.70 11.94
CA ASN A 102 24.82 -5.35 12.34
C ASN A 102 24.37 -6.41 11.32
N THR A 103 25.09 -7.54 11.30
CA THR A 103 24.81 -8.66 10.40
C THR A 103 23.46 -9.31 10.67
N THR A 104 22.98 -9.30 11.91
CA THR A 104 21.65 -9.83 12.29
C THR A 104 20.53 -9.06 11.60
N LEU A 105 20.61 -7.73 11.57
CA LEU A 105 19.61 -6.90 10.91
C LEU A 105 19.59 -7.15 9.40
N ALA A 106 20.78 -7.22 8.79
CA ALA A 106 20.90 -7.55 7.37
C ALA A 106 20.36 -8.95 7.04
N PHE A 107 20.60 -9.94 7.93
CA PHE A 107 20.02 -11.27 7.80
C PHE A 107 18.48 -11.22 7.85
N TYR A 108 17.87 -10.47 8.75
CA TYR A 108 16.43 -10.32 8.83
C TYR A 108 15.84 -9.70 7.54
N VAL A 109 16.50 -8.70 6.98
CA VAL A 109 16.12 -8.10 5.68
C VAL A 109 16.18 -9.15 4.57
N ALA A 110 17.28 -9.93 4.49
CA ALA A 110 17.42 -10.99 3.51
C ALA A 110 16.34 -12.07 3.65
N LEU A 111 16.07 -12.51 4.89
CA LEU A 111 15.10 -13.55 5.20
C LEU A 111 13.68 -13.17 4.74
N VAL A 112 13.21 -11.96 5.08
CA VAL A 112 11.87 -11.51 4.71
C VAL A 112 11.75 -11.36 3.19
N ASN A 113 12.77 -10.85 2.53
CA ASN A 113 12.76 -10.74 1.06
C ASN A 113 12.88 -12.10 0.37
N ALA A 114 13.69 -13.05 0.90
CA ALA A 114 13.79 -14.41 0.36
C ALA A 114 12.49 -15.21 0.51
N ALA A 115 11.70 -14.97 1.56
CA ALA A 115 10.40 -15.61 1.76
C ALA A 115 9.43 -15.35 0.59
N TRP A 116 9.59 -14.24 -0.13
CA TRP A 116 8.82 -13.94 -1.34
C TRP A 116 9.11 -14.93 -2.49
N ALA A 117 10.21 -15.68 -2.45
CA ALA A 117 10.43 -16.74 -3.44
C ALA A 117 9.34 -17.83 -3.32
N ILE A 118 8.98 -18.22 -2.10
CA ILE A 118 7.83 -19.11 -1.85
C ILE A 118 6.52 -18.34 -2.05
N GLY A 119 6.45 -17.10 -1.60
CA GLY A 119 5.32 -16.18 -1.81
C GLY A 119 4.99 -15.95 -3.29
N ALA A 120 5.93 -16.21 -4.23
CA ALA A 120 5.69 -16.16 -5.68
C ALA A 120 4.56 -17.11 -6.13
N LEU A 121 4.36 -18.23 -5.42
CA LEU A 121 3.27 -19.18 -5.67
C LEU A 121 1.89 -18.53 -5.56
N ARG A 122 1.76 -17.43 -4.84
CA ARG A 122 0.51 -16.65 -4.75
C ARG A 122 0.06 -16.10 -6.11
N VAL A 123 0.87 -16.14 -7.14
CA VAL A 123 0.50 -15.73 -8.51
C VAL A 123 -0.77 -16.46 -9.01
N VAL A 124 -1.07 -17.64 -8.48
CA VAL A 124 -2.30 -18.39 -8.78
C VAL A 124 -3.59 -17.60 -8.47
N GLN A 125 -3.52 -16.58 -7.62
CA GLN A 125 -4.67 -15.70 -7.38
C GLN A 125 -5.21 -15.07 -8.67
N PHE A 126 -4.34 -14.82 -9.66
CA PHE A 126 -4.73 -14.24 -10.95
C PHE A 126 -5.47 -15.25 -11.83
N TRP A 127 -5.18 -16.56 -11.66
CA TRP A 127 -5.98 -17.62 -12.27
C TRP A 127 -7.41 -17.63 -11.71
N PHE A 128 -7.58 -17.55 -10.38
CA PHE A 128 -8.89 -17.45 -9.77
C PHE A 128 -9.66 -16.18 -10.20
N GLN A 129 -8.95 -15.06 -10.41
CA GLN A 129 -9.55 -13.84 -10.94
C GLN A 129 -9.99 -14.01 -12.39
N ALA A 130 -9.16 -14.62 -13.24
CA ALA A 130 -9.47 -14.86 -14.64
C ALA A 130 -10.70 -15.77 -14.84
N HIS A 131 -10.90 -16.76 -13.94
CA HIS A 131 -12.03 -17.67 -13.96
C HIS A 131 -13.26 -17.22 -13.14
N TYR A 132 -13.21 -16.02 -12.52
CA TYR A 132 -14.30 -15.46 -11.70
C TYR A 132 -14.71 -16.33 -10.49
N ILE A 133 -13.80 -17.17 -9.94
CA ILE A 133 -14.04 -18.08 -8.81
C ILE A 133 -13.14 -17.78 -7.60
N PRO A 134 -13.11 -16.54 -7.06
CA PRO A 134 -12.17 -16.14 -6.01
C PRO A 134 -12.39 -16.80 -4.65
N ARG A 135 -13.54 -17.44 -4.40
CA ARG A 135 -13.98 -17.91 -3.09
C ARG A 135 -12.92 -18.76 -2.36
N ASN A 136 -12.42 -19.82 -2.99
CA ASN A 136 -11.50 -20.75 -2.35
C ASN A 136 -10.16 -20.06 -2.03
N MET A 137 -9.67 -19.23 -2.95
CA MET A 137 -8.48 -18.41 -2.74
C MET A 137 -8.67 -17.43 -1.58
N THR A 138 -9.80 -16.72 -1.56
CA THR A 138 -10.13 -15.77 -0.51
C THR A 138 -10.20 -16.44 0.86
N ILE A 139 -10.87 -17.59 0.99
CA ILE A 139 -10.94 -18.34 2.24
C ILE A 139 -9.54 -18.76 2.69
N ALA A 140 -8.71 -19.30 1.79
CA ALA A 140 -7.33 -19.68 2.12
C ALA A 140 -6.52 -18.48 2.64
N MET A 141 -6.62 -17.32 2.00
CA MET A 141 -5.93 -16.10 2.45
C MET A 141 -6.43 -15.62 3.81
N MET A 142 -7.74 -15.65 4.07
CA MET A 142 -8.31 -15.28 5.37
C MET A 142 -7.84 -16.22 6.47
N VAL A 143 -7.82 -17.53 6.23
CA VAL A 143 -7.32 -18.54 7.20
C VAL A 143 -5.86 -18.25 7.55
N VAL A 144 -5.00 -18.00 6.56
CA VAL A 144 -3.58 -17.65 6.80
C VAL A 144 -3.48 -16.37 7.62
N SER A 145 -4.19 -15.29 7.23
CA SER A 145 -4.15 -14.02 7.96
C SER A 145 -4.56 -14.19 9.44
N LEU A 146 -5.64 -14.91 9.71
CA LEU A 146 -6.11 -15.16 11.06
C LEU A 146 -5.14 -16.06 11.86
N SER A 147 -4.58 -17.11 11.23
CA SER A 147 -3.61 -18.01 11.88
C SER A 147 -2.34 -17.23 12.28
N PHE A 148 -1.83 -16.35 11.42
CA PHE A 148 -0.66 -15.52 11.76
C PHE A 148 -0.99 -14.38 12.73
N ALA A 149 -2.22 -13.89 12.76
CA ALA A 149 -2.69 -13.00 13.82
C ALA A 149 -2.68 -13.72 15.18
N MET A 150 -3.23 -14.93 15.26
CA MET A 150 -3.20 -15.76 16.46
C MET A 150 -1.77 -16.14 16.87
N LEU A 151 -0.90 -16.50 15.92
CA LEU A 151 0.51 -16.76 16.18
C LEU A 151 1.18 -15.55 16.84
N ARG A 152 0.98 -14.34 16.31
CA ARG A 152 1.54 -13.11 16.89
C ARG A 152 1.01 -12.84 18.30
N ILE A 153 -0.28 -13.09 18.54
CA ILE A 153 -0.85 -13.01 19.90
C ILE A 153 -0.15 -14.01 20.83
N GLY A 154 0.05 -15.25 20.38
CA GLY A 154 0.80 -16.25 21.14
C GLY A 154 2.24 -15.81 21.45
N LEU A 155 2.94 -15.22 20.46
CA LEU A 155 4.29 -14.68 20.66
C LEU A 155 4.31 -13.52 21.68
N ILE A 156 3.30 -12.66 21.69
CA ILE A 156 3.16 -11.60 22.71
C ILE A 156 3.00 -12.21 24.10
N LEU A 157 2.11 -13.20 24.25
CA LEU A 157 1.86 -13.86 25.55
C LEU A 157 3.08 -14.60 26.08
N LEU A 158 3.92 -15.13 25.19
CA LEU A 158 5.18 -15.80 25.53
C LEU A 158 6.36 -14.84 25.71
N ASN A 159 6.15 -13.53 25.63
CA ASN A 159 7.19 -12.50 25.70
C ASN A 159 8.34 -12.77 24.70
N ALA A 160 7.99 -13.16 23.47
CA ALA A 160 8.95 -13.52 22.44
C ALA A 160 9.78 -12.31 21.96
N PRO A 161 11.07 -12.51 21.64
CA PRO A 161 11.95 -11.44 21.16
C PRO A 161 11.61 -11.02 19.71
N LEU A 162 12.17 -9.88 19.26
CA LEU A 162 12.01 -9.32 17.92
C LEU A 162 12.15 -10.36 16.80
N GLY A 163 13.16 -11.24 16.88
CA GLY A 163 13.41 -12.26 15.87
C GLY A 163 12.22 -13.15 15.57
N ALA A 164 11.44 -13.51 16.62
CA ALA A 164 10.24 -14.33 16.45
C ALA A 164 9.18 -13.65 15.58
N PHE A 165 9.01 -12.34 15.72
CA PHE A 165 8.08 -11.55 14.90
C PHE A 165 8.59 -11.37 13.45
N VAL A 166 9.90 -11.30 13.23
CA VAL A 166 10.51 -11.30 11.89
C VAL A 166 10.30 -12.65 11.22
N TYR A 167 10.54 -13.77 11.94
CA TYR A 167 10.26 -15.11 11.42
C TYR A 167 8.77 -15.31 11.13
N ALA A 168 7.87 -14.79 11.99
CA ALA A 168 6.44 -14.82 11.74
C ALA A 168 6.06 -14.03 10.47
N ALA A 169 6.67 -12.86 10.23
CA ALA A 169 6.43 -12.08 9.02
C ALA A 169 6.92 -12.81 7.75
N ALA A 170 8.12 -13.37 7.77
CA ALA A 170 8.65 -14.17 6.66
C ALA A 170 7.80 -15.44 6.43
N GLY A 171 7.42 -16.13 7.52
CA GLY A 171 6.55 -17.31 7.47
C GLY A 171 5.18 -17.00 6.88
N GLU A 172 4.56 -15.89 7.25
CA GLU A 172 3.27 -15.46 6.69
C GLU A 172 3.34 -15.28 5.17
N ILE A 173 4.39 -14.63 4.66
CA ILE A 173 4.62 -14.45 3.22
C ILE A 173 4.73 -15.82 2.52
N ALA A 174 5.51 -16.74 3.06
CA ALA A 174 5.70 -18.07 2.49
C ALA A 174 4.40 -18.90 2.53
N VAL A 175 3.70 -18.90 3.67
CA VAL A 175 2.46 -19.66 3.85
C VAL A 175 1.33 -19.11 2.97
N PHE A 176 1.27 -17.80 2.70
CA PHE A 176 0.37 -17.25 1.69
C PHE A 176 0.62 -17.86 0.29
N GLY A 177 1.87 -18.08 -0.09
CA GLY A 177 2.21 -18.75 -1.34
C GLY A 177 1.75 -20.19 -1.36
N ILE A 178 2.05 -20.94 -0.30
CA ILE A 178 1.70 -22.36 -0.15
C ILE A 178 0.18 -22.56 -0.12
N ALA A 179 -0.54 -21.76 0.68
CA ALA A 179 -1.99 -21.82 0.78
C ALA A 179 -2.68 -21.46 -0.55
N GLY A 180 -2.14 -20.49 -1.28
CA GLY A 180 -2.61 -20.17 -2.63
C GLY A 180 -2.44 -21.35 -3.59
N LEU A 181 -1.27 -21.97 -3.59
CA LEU A 181 -1.01 -23.18 -4.38
C LEU A 181 -1.95 -24.34 -3.98
N ALA A 182 -2.13 -24.58 -2.68
CA ALA A 182 -3.04 -25.62 -2.19
C ALA A 182 -4.49 -25.37 -2.65
N ALA A 183 -4.98 -24.13 -2.54
CA ALA A 183 -6.29 -23.75 -3.04
C ALA A 183 -6.43 -23.99 -4.56
N TYR A 184 -5.37 -23.67 -5.32
CA TYR A 184 -5.31 -23.91 -6.76
C TYR A 184 -5.36 -25.40 -7.10
N LEU A 185 -4.53 -26.23 -6.48
CA LEU A 185 -4.49 -27.68 -6.72
C LEU A 185 -5.80 -28.38 -6.35
N HIS A 186 -6.53 -27.83 -5.37
CA HIS A 186 -7.85 -28.35 -4.98
C HIS A 186 -8.96 -27.96 -5.98
N THR A 187 -8.80 -26.85 -6.68
CA THR A 187 -9.87 -26.28 -7.53
C THR A 187 -9.64 -26.55 -9.03
N ALA A 188 -8.39 -26.46 -9.48
CA ALA A 188 -8.04 -26.60 -10.88
C ALA A 188 -7.83 -28.07 -11.26
N SER A 189 -8.41 -28.49 -12.38
CA SER A 189 -8.05 -29.75 -13.03
C SER A 189 -6.58 -29.69 -13.42
N ALA A 190 -5.83 -30.78 -13.25
CA ALA A 190 -4.36 -30.93 -13.36
C ALA A 190 -3.68 -30.15 -14.51
N ILE A 191 -3.61 -28.84 -14.41
CA ILE A 191 -2.86 -28.01 -15.36
C ILE A 191 -1.38 -28.14 -15.00
N ARG A 192 -0.59 -28.68 -15.93
CA ARG A 192 0.85 -28.85 -15.74
C ARG A 192 1.55 -27.51 -16.00
N TRP A 193 2.10 -26.88 -14.98
CA TRP A 193 2.95 -25.70 -15.12
C TRP A 193 4.23 -26.06 -15.86
N ARG A 194 4.59 -25.24 -16.82
CA ARG A 194 5.83 -25.42 -17.61
C ARG A 194 6.52 -24.09 -17.75
N TRP A 195 7.82 -24.07 -17.46
CA TRP A 195 8.65 -22.93 -17.81
C TRP A 195 8.73 -22.82 -19.33
N HIS A 196 8.39 -21.67 -19.86
CA HIS A 196 8.48 -21.37 -21.29
C HIS A 196 9.11 -19.99 -21.50
N MET A 197 10.37 -19.97 -21.97
CA MET A 197 11.14 -18.73 -22.10
C MET A 197 10.48 -17.67 -22.99
N PRO A 198 9.88 -17.99 -24.16
CA PRO A 198 9.16 -17.01 -24.97
C PRO A 198 8.02 -16.33 -24.21
N THR A 199 7.21 -17.08 -23.44
CA THR A 199 6.14 -16.54 -22.61
C THR A 199 6.71 -15.65 -21.49
N ALA A 200 7.78 -16.07 -20.81
CA ALA A 200 8.44 -15.28 -19.77
C ALA A 200 8.97 -13.95 -20.33
N ARG A 201 9.63 -13.99 -21.49
CA ARG A 201 10.11 -12.77 -22.18
C ARG A 201 8.95 -11.87 -22.62
N GLY A 202 7.84 -12.45 -23.09
CA GLY A 202 6.63 -11.73 -23.44
C GLY A 202 6.00 -11.00 -22.23
N LEU A 203 5.88 -11.71 -21.11
CA LEU A 203 5.38 -11.14 -19.86
C LEU A 203 6.24 -9.95 -19.41
N LEU A 204 7.57 -10.11 -19.35
CA LEU A 204 8.49 -9.04 -18.96
C LEU A 204 8.43 -7.84 -19.91
N ARG A 205 8.41 -8.08 -21.23
CA ARG A 205 8.33 -7.02 -22.22
C ARG A 205 7.05 -6.17 -22.06
N ASN A 206 5.96 -6.81 -21.65
CA ASN A 206 4.68 -6.13 -21.49
C ASN A 206 4.51 -5.52 -20.08
N SER A 207 5.29 -5.92 -19.08
CA SER A 207 5.12 -5.53 -17.67
C SER A 207 6.19 -4.57 -17.14
N TRP A 208 7.38 -4.47 -17.76
CA TRP A 208 8.48 -3.67 -17.22
C TRP A 208 8.12 -2.20 -16.98
N MET A 209 7.30 -1.60 -17.89
CA MET A 209 6.83 -0.22 -17.68
C MET A 209 5.93 -0.09 -16.45
N LEU A 210 5.12 -1.12 -16.16
CA LEU A 210 4.29 -1.16 -14.96
C LEU A 210 5.16 -1.27 -13.70
N ALA A 211 6.18 -2.13 -13.72
CA ALA A 211 7.13 -2.24 -12.62
C ALA A 211 7.85 -0.89 -12.35
N VAL A 212 8.32 -0.22 -13.39
CA VAL A 212 8.96 1.10 -13.26
C VAL A 212 7.96 2.15 -12.76
N SER A 213 6.70 2.09 -13.18
CA SER A 213 5.67 3.03 -12.73
C SER A 213 5.26 2.86 -11.26
N GLU A 214 5.49 1.68 -10.67
CA GLU A 214 5.25 1.44 -9.24
C GLU A 214 6.35 2.05 -8.34
N LEU A 215 7.59 2.23 -8.86
CA LEU A 215 8.73 2.72 -8.08
C LEU A 215 8.45 4.05 -7.36
N PRO A 216 7.99 5.12 -8.02
CA PRO A 216 7.73 6.38 -7.34
C PRO A 216 6.73 6.24 -6.19
N ALA A 217 5.70 5.41 -6.37
CA ALA A 217 4.66 5.21 -5.37
C ALA A 217 5.20 4.52 -4.11
N VAL A 218 5.98 3.45 -4.26
CA VAL A 218 6.54 2.73 -3.10
C VAL A 218 7.65 3.54 -2.42
N VAL A 219 8.41 4.34 -3.18
CA VAL A 219 9.45 5.22 -2.64
C VAL A 219 8.82 6.25 -1.71
N TYR A 220 7.87 7.04 -2.17
CA TYR A 220 7.31 8.08 -1.31
C TYR A 220 6.46 7.53 -0.16
N LEU A 221 6.09 6.24 -0.18
CA LEU A 221 5.36 5.60 0.90
C LEU A 221 6.26 5.11 2.05
N LYS A 222 7.52 4.73 1.79
CA LYS A 222 8.33 4.00 2.79
C LYS A 222 9.81 4.40 2.82
N ILE A 223 10.28 5.30 1.96
CA ILE A 223 11.68 5.72 1.95
C ILE A 223 12.05 6.50 3.22
N ASP A 224 11.10 7.21 3.80
CA ASP A 224 11.19 7.96 5.05
C ASP A 224 11.65 7.07 6.22
N ILE A 225 11.16 5.82 6.32
CA ILE A 225 11.57 4.85 7.34
C ILE A 225 13.06 4.53 7.20
N LEU A 226 13.55 4.30 5.97
CA LEU A 226 14.96 4.01 5.73
C LEU A 226 15.86 5.23 6.01
N MET A 227 15.43 6.42 5.56
CA MET A 227 16.17 7.66 5.78
C MET A 227 16.23 8.02 7.28
N LEU A 228 15.10 7.83 7.99
CA LEU A 228 15.03 8.04 9.43
C LEU A 228 15.94 7.04 10.17
N ALA A 229 15.92 5.77 9.79
CA ALA A 229 16.75 4.74 10.41
C ALA A 229 18.26 4.96 10.23
N HIS A 230 18.66 5.62 9.14
CA HIS A 230 20.06 5.93 8.88
C HIS A 230 20.56 7.17 9.66
N THR A 231 19.68 8.11 9.98
CA THR A 231 20.04 9.40 10.58
C THR A 231 19.66 9.53 12.05
N ARG A 232 18.76 8.67 12.53
CA ARG A 232 18.16 8.73 13.86
C ARG A 232 18.17 7.36 14.55
N THR A 233 17.66 7.33 15.79
CA THR A 233 17.59 6.11 16.60
C THR A 233 16.49 5.17 16.11
N ALA A 234 16.63 3.87 16.40
CA ALA A 234 15.59 2.89 16.13
C ALA A 234 14.26 3.23 16.84
N SER A 235 14.33 3.86 18.03
CA SER A 235 13.17 4.32 18.77
C SER A 235 12.39 5.40 18.00
N GLU A 236 13.07 6.37 17.38
CA GLU A 236 12.41 7.38 16.54
C GLU A 236 11.74 6.76 15.31
N VAL A 237 12.37 5.77 14.69
CA VAL A 237 11.76 4.98 13.60
C VAL A 237 10.49 4.29 14.10
N GLY A 238 10.51 3.74 15.30
CA GLY A 238 9.36 3.08 15.91
C GLY A 238 8.21 4.05 16.18
N HIS A 239 8.51 5.23 16.72
CA HIS A 239 7.51 6.29 16.93
C HIS A 239 6.87 6.72 15.61
N TYR A 240 7.68 6.98 14.59
CA TYR A 240 7.20 7.36 13.26
C TYR A 240 6.35 6.25 12.63
N ALA A 241 6.86 5.02 12.60
CA ALA A 241 6.18 3.89 11.98
C ALA A 241 4.83 3.56 12.65
N ALA A 242 4.72 3.71 13.97
CA ALA A 242 3.48 3.52 14.71
C ALA A 242 2.45 4.61 14.37
N ALA A 243 2.86 5.88 14.34
CA ALA A 243 2.01 7.00 13.96
C ALA A 243 1.55 6.91 12.49
N ALA A 244 2.47 6.61 11.57
CA ALA A 244 2.17 6.42 10.15
C ALA A 244 1.18 5.28 9.94
N ARG A 245 1.35 4.14 10.64
CA ARG A 245 0.44 3.00 10.56
C ARG A 245 -0.99 3.36 10.98
N LEU A 246 -1.17 4.12 12.05
CA LEU A 246 -2.48 4.60 12.50
C LEU A 246 -3.08 5.56 11.48
N SER A 247 -2.27 6.49 10.98
CA SER A 247 -2.69 7.47 9.98
C SER A 247 -3.08 6.82 8.64
N GLU A 248 -2.39 5.76 8.21
CA GLU A 248 -2.62 5.05 6.94
C GLU A 248 -3.79 4.04 7.03
N ALA A 249 -4.21 3.65 8.23
CA ALA A 249 -5.18 2.57 8.45
C ALA A 249 -6.51 2.75 7.72
N TRP A 250 -6.96 3.97 7.56
CA TRP A 250 -8.25 4.29 6.94
C TRP A 250 -8.16 4.58 5.42
N TYR A 251 -6.95 4.61 4.82
CA TYR A 251 -6.76 4.91 3.39
C TYR A 251 -7.48 3.95 2.45
N VAL A 252 -7.82 2.75 2.92
CA VAL A 252 -8.63 1.80 2.15
C VAL A 252 -10.01 2.34 1.81
N LEU A 253 -10.63 3.13 2.68
CA LEU A 253 -12.00 3.62 2.50
C LEU A 253 -12.13 4.55 1.28
N PRO A 254 -11.29 5.60 1.11
CA PRO A 254 -11.26 6.41 -0.10
C PRO A 254 -11.01 5.62 -1.38
N ILE A 255 -10.11 4.62 -1.34
CA ILE A 255 -9.78 3.79 -2.50
C ILE A 255 -11.00 2.97 -2.95
N VAL A 256 -11.69 2.35 -2.00
CA VAL A 256 -12.91 1.57 -2.28
C VAL A 256 -14.01 2.47 -2.83
N PHE A 257 -14.24 3.61 -2.21
CA PHE A 257 -15.23 4.58 -2.67
C PHE A 257 -14.94 5.05 -4.11
N ALA A 258 -13.70 5.45 -4.39
CA ALA A 258 -13.28 5.89 -5.72
C ALA A 258 -13.46 4.80 -6.78
N SER A 259 -13.13 3.54 -6.45
CA SER A 259 -13.31 2.41 -7.36
C SER A 259 -14.79 2.10 -7.63
N ALA A 260 -15.65 2.28 -6.63
CA ALA A 260 -17.10 2.02 -6.77
C ALA A 260 -17.80 3.07 -7.66
N ILE A 261 -17.33 4.32 -7.66
CA ILE A 261 -17.95 5.39 -8.44
C ILE A 261 -17.47 5.45 -9.90
N LEU A 262 -16.32 4.85 -10.22
CA LEU A 262 -15.71 4.90 -11.54
C LEU A 262 -16.64 4.48 -12.71
N PRO A 263 -17.36 3.34 -12.66
CA PRO A 263 -18.22 2.93 -13.77
C PRO A 263 -19.32 3.97 -14.08
N ARG A 264 -19.87 4.58 -13.02
CA ARG A 264 -20.89 5.62 -13.17
C ARG A 264 -20.31 6.92 -13.75
N LEU A 265 -19.08 7.28 -13.37
CA LEU A 265 -18.39 8.43 -13.93
C LEU A 265 -18.13 8.24 -15.42
N ILE A 266 -17.64 7.08 -15.85
CA ILE A 266 -17.38 6.78 -17.27
C ILE A 266 -18.68 6.88 -18.06
N SER A 267 -19.77 6.29 -17.60
CA SER A 267 -21.07 6.34 -18.27
C SER A 267 -21.61 7.78 -18.42
N LEU A 268 -21.41 8.64 -17.41
CA LEU A 268 -21.85 10.03 -17.46
C LEU A 268 -20.99 10.89 -18.38
N ARG A 269 -19.69 10.59 -18.49
CA ARG A 269 -18.76 11.33 -19.36
C ARG A 269 -19.23 11.39 -20.80
N ASP A 270 -19.74 10.26 -21.32
CA ASP A 270 -20.18 10.13 -22.70
C ASP A 270 -21.59 10.69 -22.95
N GLN A 271 -22.41 10.81 -21.90
CA GLN A 271 -23.81 11.23 -22.00
C GLN A 271 -24.05 12.69 -21.66
N ASP A 272 -23.43 13.21 -20.59
CA ASP A 272 -23.67 14.54 -20.05
C ASP A 272 -22.45 15.06 -19.29
N HIS A 273 -21.62 15.84 -19.97
CA HIS A 273 -20.43 16.48 -19.41
C HIS A 273 -20.72 17.40 -18.21
N GLY A 274 -21.88 18.04 -18.18
CA GLY A 274 -22.25 18.91 -17.06
C GLY A 274 -22.50 18.11 -15.79
N ARG A 275 -23.30 17.04 -15.89
CA ARG A 275 -23.53 16.11 -14.79
C ARG A 275 -22.28 15.35 -14.37
N TYR A 276 -21.45 14.95 -15.31
CA TYR A 276 -20.14 14.32 -15.02
C TYR A 276 -19.29 15.21 -14.11
N ASN A 277 -19.05 16.47 -14.49
CA ASN A 277 -18.27 17.41 -13.70
C ASN A 277 -18.90 17.70 -12.34
N GLN A 278 -20.23 17.80 -12.27
CA GLN A 278 -20.92 17.99 -11.00
C GLN A 278 -20.71 16.79 -10.08
N ARG A 279 -20.91 15.56 -10.55
CA ARG A 279 -20.73 14.33 -9.73
C ARG A 279 -19.29 14.13 -9.31
N LEU A 280 -18.35 14.47 -10.16
CA LEU A 280 -16.92 14.42 -9.84
C LEU A 280 -16.59 15.42 -8.71
N GLN A 281 -17.09 16.67 -8.80
CA GLN A 281 -16.94 17.67 -7.73
C GLN A 281 -17.58 17.20 -6.42
N GLU A 282 -18.79 16.67 -6.45
CA GLU A 282 -19.49 16.12 -5.29
C GLU A 282 -18.68 14.99 -4.61
N ALA A 283 -18.03 14.13 -5.41
CA ALA A 283 -17.17 13.06 -4.89
C ALA A 283 -15.89 13.62 -4.25
N TYR A 284 -15.25 14.63 -4.84
CA TYR A 284 -14.12 15.32 -4.20
C TYR A 284 -14.53 16.02 -2.90
N ASP A 285 -15.67 16.73 -2.90
CA ASP A 285 -16.19 17.41 -1.72
C ASP A 285 -16.44 16.42 -0.57
N LEU A 286 -17.04 15.25 -0.86
CA LEU A 286 -17.31 14.21 0.13
C LEU A 286 -16.01 13.60 0.69
N LEU A 287 -15.06 13.27 -0.17
CA LEU A 287 -13.77 12.69 0.24
C LEU A 287 -12.94 13.68 1.05
N ALA A 288 -12.89 14.95 0.65
CA ALA A 288 -12.17 15.98 1.38
C ALA A 288 -12.82 16.25 2.75
N CYS A 289 -14.15 16.36 2.78
CA CYS A 289 -14.91 16.54 4.03
C CYS A 289 -14.66 15.40 5.01
N GLY A 290 -14.84 14.15 4.57
CA GLY A 290 -14.62 12.96 5.41
C GLY A 290 -13.17 12.89 5.91
N ALA A 291 -12.20 13.14 5.04
CA ALA A 291 -10.78 13.13 5.40
C ALA A 291 -10.41 14.24 6.39
N MET A 292 -10.94 15.45 6.22
CA MET A 292 -10.73 16.55 7.16
C MET A 292 -11.37 16.27 8.53
N LEU A 293 -12.56 15.67 8.57
CA LEU A 293 -13.19 15.26 9.82
C LEU A 293 -12.33 14.24 10.56
N VAL A 294 -11.82 13.20 9.86
CA VAL A 294 -10.90 12.22 10.43
C VAL A 294 -9.63 12.91 10.93
N ALA A 295 -9.02 13.80 10.13
CA ALA A 295 -7.80 14.51 10.51
C ALA A 295 -8.01 15.40 11.74
N MET A 296 -9.08 16.19 11.78
CA MET A 296 -9.40 17.06 12.93
C MET A 296 -9.67 16.24 14.20
N THR A 297 -10.50 15.20 14.10
CA THR A 297 -10.81 14.32 15.24
C THR A 297 -9.55 13.65 15.78
N THR A 298 -8.72 13.08 14.86
CA THR A 298 -7.45 12.45 15.26
C THR A 298 -6.48 13.46 15.85
N THR A 299 -6.40 14.70 15.33
CA THR A 299 -5.55 15.76 15.87
C THR A 299 -5.90 16.10 17.32
N VAL A 300 -7.20 16.18 17.63
CA VAL A 300 -7.67 16.48 18.99
C VAL A 300 -7.46 15.29 19.95
N LEU A 301 -7.63 14.07 19.47
CA LEU A 301 -7.57 12.85 20.29
C LEU A 301 -6.23 12.11 20.18
N ALA A 302 -5.20 12.70 19.57
CA ALA A 302 -3.94 11.98 19.26
C ALA A 302 -3.26 11.41 20.51
N ASP A 303 -3.17 12.17 21.58
CA ASP A 303 -2.56 11.74 22.83
C ASP A 303 -3.34 10.58 23.47
N ASP A 304 -4.66 10.66 23.48
CA ASP A 304 -5.53 9.61 24.01
C ASP A 304 -5.44 8.34 23.14
N ILE A 305 -5.47 8.48 21.82
CA ILE A 305 -5.34 7.36 20.87
C ILE A 305 -4.00 6.65 21.07
N ILE A 306 -2.89 7.40 21.14
CA ILE A 306 -1.56 6.83 21.30
C ILE A 306 -1.42 6.15 22.67
N SER A 307 -1.81 6.83 23.76
CA SER A 307 -1.68 6.28 25.10
C SER A 307 -2.55 5.03 25.30
N PHE A 308 -3.76 5.02 24.77
CA PHE A 308 -4.68 3.88 24.86
C PHE A 308 -4.19 2.67 24.05
N LEU A 309 -3.82 2.89 22.78
CA LEU A 309 -3.48 1.80 21.86
C LEU A 309 -2.05 1.29 22.05
N LEU A 310 -1.08 2.18 22.25
CA LEU A 310 0.34 1.86 22.24
C LEU A 310 1.00 2.01 23.62
N GLY A 311 0.41 2.79 24.52
CA GLY A 311 0.91 3.05 25.86
C GLY A 311 1.90 4.22 25.94
N PRO A 312 2.35 4.56 27.17
CA PRO A 312 3.11 5.78 27.44
C PRO A 312 4.49 5.84 26.77
N ALA A 313 5.09 4.68 26.46
CA ALA A 313 6.37 4.62 25.74
C ALA A 313 6.30 5.24 24.33
N TYR A 314 5.10 5.35 23.76
CA TYR A 314 4.86 5.94 22.44
C TYR A 314 4.38 7.39 22.50
N ALA A 315 4.43 8.07 23.63
CA ALA A 315 3.97 9.47 23.73
C ALA A 315 4.53 10.39 22.63
N PRO A 316 5.82 10.31 22.20
CA PRO A 316 6.32 11.11 21.09
C PRO A 316 5.61 10.88 19.75
N SER A 317 4.95 9.71 19.57
CA SER A 317 4.21 9.40 18.34
C SER A 317 2.94 10.26 18.18
N ALA A 318 2.43 10.89 19.23
CA ALA A 318 1.22 11.72 19.15
C ALA A 318 1.44 12.94 18.26
N LEU A 319 2.54 13.68 18.45
CA LEU A 319 2.88 14.82 17.59
C LEU A 319 3.09 14.40 16.13
N ILE A 320 3.73 13.25 15.91
CA ILE A 320 3.92 12.70 14.57
C ILE A 320 2.55 12.37 13.93
N LEU A 321 1.64 11.77 14.70
CA LEU A 321 0.29 11.44 14.24
C LEU A 321 -0.51 12.69 13.90
N ILE A 322 -0.46 13.73 14.75
CA ILE A 322 -1.12 15.03 14.52
C ILE A 322 -0.72 15.61 13.16
N ILE A 323 0.55 15.52 12.79
CA ILE A 323 1.03 16.03 11.51
C ILE A 323 0.67 15.06 10.38
N HIS A 324 1.03 13.78 10.52
CA HIS A 324 0.93 12.80 9.45
C HIS A 324 -0.52 12.53 9.00
N ILE A 325 -1.51 12.64 9.89
CA ILE A 325 -2.92 12.37 9.56
C ILE A 325 -3.45 13.28 8.45
N TRP A 326 -2.90 14.49 8.31
CA TRP A 326 -3.29 15.44 7.26
C TRP A 326 -2.87 15.00 5.86
N ALA A 327 -1.87 14.11 5.74
CA ALA A 327 -1.54 13.46 4.47
C ALA A 327 -2.74 12.67 3.90
N GLY A 328 -3.61 12.16 4.77
CA GLY A 328 -4.82 11.45 4.41
C GLY A 328 -5.83 12.26 3.62
N VAL A 329 -5.85 13.59 3.78
CA VAL A 329 -6.72 14.48 3.00
C VAL A 329 -6.30 14.42 1.52
N PHE A 330 -5.01 14.56 1.25
CA PHE A 330 -4.46 14.50 -0.11
C PHE A 330 -4.53 13.09 -0.69
N MET A 331 -4.28 12.06 0.13
CA MET A 331 -4.39 10.66 -0.29
C MET A 331 -5.82 10.28 -0.68
N SER A 332 -6.83 10.80 0.05
CA SER A 332 -8.24 10.57 -0.28
C SER A 332 -8.62 11.16 -1.63
N MET A 333 -8.21 12.39 -1.90
CA MET A 333 -8.41 13.03 -3.19
C MET A 333 -7.60 12.34 -4.30
N ARG A 334 -6.39 11.85 -3.98
CA ARG A 334 -5.55 11.07 -4.91
C ARG A 334 -6.24 9.78 -5.37
N ALA A 335 -6.97 9.11 -4.47
CA ALA A 335 -7.70 7.89 -4.82
C ALA A 335 -8.72 8.14 -5.95
N LEU A 336 -9.46 9.25 -5.88
CA LEU A 336 -10.40 9.64 -6.95
C LEU A 336 -9.67 10.14 -8.20
N LEU A 337 -8.60 10.92 -8.03
CA LEU A 337 -7.76 11.38 -9.13
C LEU A 337 -7.22 10.21 -9.97
N ALA A 338 -6.79 9.13 -9.32
CA ALA A 338 -6.29 7.95 -10.02
C ALA A 338 -7.36 7.35 -10.96
N GLN A 339 -8.62 7.30 -10.51
CA GLN A 339 -9.74 6.84 -11.32
C GLN A 339 -10.08 7.83 -12.45
N TRP A 340 -10.02 9.13 -12.16
CA TRP A 340 -10.23 10.18 -13.15
C TRP A 340 -9.17 10.14 -14.26
N LEU A 341 -7.90 9.98 -13.91
CA LEU A 341 -6.81 9.86 -14.89
C LEU A 341 -6.99 8.63 -15.81
N ILE A 342 -7.57 7.55 -15.31
CA ILE A 342 -7.93 6.38 -16.10
C ILE A 342 -9.08 6.72 -17.05
N ALA A 343 -10.14 7.37 -16.55
CA ALA A 343 -11.30 7.75 -17.35
C ALA A 343 -10.97 8.75 -18.47
N GLU A 344 -9.95 9.59 -18.27
CA GLU A 344 -9.49 10.59 -19.25
C GLU A 344 -8.30 10.13 -20.10
N ASP A 345 -7.87 8.85 -20.01
CA ASP A 345 -6.72 8.29 -20.74
C ASP A 345 -5.39 9.04 -20.47
N LEU A 346 -5.23 9.58 -19.26
CA LEU A 346 -4.10 10.41 -18.84
C LEU A 346 -3.10 9.63 -17.96
N TYR A 347 -2.82 8.36 -18.26
CA TYR A 347 -1.99 7.45 -17.44
C TYR A 347 -0.59 8.00 -17.15
N VAL A 348 0.04 8.66 -18.14
CA VAL A 348 1.39 9.22 -18.00
C VAL A 348 1.44 10.27 -16.88
N PHE A 349 0.38 11.06 -16.71
CA PHE A 349 0.32 12.03 -15.61
C PHE A 349 0.31 11.39 -14.23
N SER A 350 -0.22 10.17 -14.09
CA SER A 350 -0.13 9.44 -12.83
C SER A 350 1.32 9.16 -12.45
N ILE A 351 2.15 8.75 -13.40
CA ILE A 351 3.58 8.49 -13.19
C ILE A 351 4.30 9.79 -12.86
N VAL A 352 4.09 10.85 -13.67
CA VAL A 352 4.75 12.15 -13.48
C VAL A 352 4.43 12.72 -12.10
N THR A 353 3.16 12.77 -11.71
CA THR A 353 2.74 13.36 -10.42
C THR A 353 3.30 12.57 -9.24
N GLN A 354 3.33 11.23 -9.31
CA GLN A 354 3.93 10.40 -8.26
C GLN A 354 5.46 10.56 -8.21
N SER A 355 6.13 10.66 -9.36
CA SER A 355 7.57 10.91 -9.40
C SER A 355 7.93 12.27 -8.80
N CYS A 356 7.17 13.32 -9.10
CA CYS A 356 7.34 14.63 -8.44
C CYS A 356 7.18 14.51 -6.93
N GLY A 357 6.14 13.81 -6.47
CA GLY A 357 5.94 13.56 -5.04
C GLY A 357 7.11 12.82 -4.39
N ALA A 358 7.61 11.76 -5.04
CA ALA A 358 8.76 10.99 -4.53
C ALA A 358 10.03 11.83 -4.43
N LEU A 359 10.34 12.62 -5.46
CA LEU A 359 11.52 13.50 -5.46
C LEU A 359 11.43 14.56 -4.36
N ILE A 360 10.27 15.19 -4.20
CA ILE A 360 10.05 16.18 -3.15
C ILE A 360 10.10 15.53 -1.77
N ASN A 361 9.53 14.32 -1.60
CA ASN A 361 9.61 13.58 -0.35
C ASN A 361 11.07 13.33 0.05
N ILE A 362 11.90 12.81 -0.86
CA ILE A 362 13.31 12.56 -0.61
C ILE A 362 14.03 13.87 -0.26
N ALA A 363 13.83 14.93 -1.05
CA ALA A 363 14.50 16.22 -0.83
C ALA A 363 14.12 16.83 0.54
N LEU A 364 12.83 16.81 0.89
CA LEU A 364 12.37 17.31 2.18
C LEU A 364 12.85 16.43 3.34
N ASN A 365 12.87 15.12 3.19
CA ASN A 365 13.39 14.21 4.21
C ASN A 365 14.87 14.45 4.48
N LEU A 366 15.69 14.71 3.45
CA LEU A 366 17.11 15.06 3.61
C LEU A 366 17.33 16.34 4.42
N ILE A 367 16.39 17.30 4.34
CA ILE A 367 16.46 18.58 5.04
C ILE A 367 15.84 18.48 6.45
N LEU A 368 14.65 17.87 6.55
CA LEU A 368 13.84 17.92 7.76
C LEU A 368 14.15 16.82 8.77
N ILE A 369 14.51 15.61 8.32
CA ILE A 369 14.83 14.51 9.24
C ILE A 369 16.03 14.85 10.14
N PRO A 370 17.16 15.41 9.64
CA PRO A 370 18.31 15.71 10.49
C PRO A 370 18.01 16.70 11.64
N SER A 371 17.05 17.57 11.48
CA SER A 371 16.67 18.57 12.51
C SER A 371 15.46 18.14 13.36
N LEU A 372 14.44 17.56 12.74
CA LEU A 372 13.13 17.33 13.34
C LEU A 372 12.80 15.82 13.53
N GLY A 373 13.67 14.91 13.09
CA GLY A 373 13.45 13.46 13.24
C GLY A 373 12.14 13.00 12.61
N GLY A 374 11.37 12.18 13.33
CA GLY A 374 10.09 11.62 12.86
C GLY A 374 9.01 12.67 12.53
N THR A 375 9.02 13.82 13.21
CA THR A 375 8.11 14.92 12.87
C THR A 375 8.48 15.56 11.53
N GLY A 376 9.76 15.66 11.23
CA GLY A 376 10.28 16.11 9.93
C GLY A 376 9.85 15.18 8.79
N ALA A 377 9.93 13.87 9.01
CA ALA A 377 9.45 12.86 8.06
C ALA A 377 7.93 13.00 7.83
N ALA A 378 7.14 13.21 8.88
CA ALA A 378 5.70 13.43 8.75
C ALA A 378 5.38 14.70 7.94
N MET A 379 6.08 15.80 8.19
CA MET A 379 5.92 17.05 7.40
C MET A 379 6.28 16.82 5.92
N ALA A 380 7.41 16.14 5.65
CA ALA A 380 7.83 15.81 4.30
C ALA A 380 6.75 14.98 3.57
N THR A 381 6.14 14.01 4.27
CA THR A 381 5.06 13.18 3.72
C THR A 381 3.82 13.99 3.39
N VAL A 382 3.36 14.88 4.28
CA VAL A 382 2.19 15.76 4.02
C VAL A 382 2.43 16.64 2.80
N VAL A 383 3.59 17.30 2.72
CA VAL A 383 3.92 18.19 1.60
C VAL A 383 4.06 17.42 0.29
N SER A 384 4.74 16.27 0.30
CA SER A 384 4.91 15.45 -0.90
C SER A 384 3.59 14.88 -1.41
N TYR A 385 2.68 14.46 -0.50
CA TYR A 385 1.33 14.03 -0.89
C TYR A 385 0.50 15.19 -1.45
N ALA A 386 0.62 16.38 -0.85
CA ALA A 386 -0.02 17.57 -1.38
C ALA A 386 0.48 17.87 -2.81
N VAL A 387 1.78 17.80 -3.05
CA VAL A 387 2.33 18.07 -4.39
C VAL A 387 1.95 16.96 -5.38
N ALA A 388 2.10 15.68 -5.01
CA ALA A 388 1.79 14.56 -5.90
C ALA A 388 0.29 14.48 -6.26
N SER A 389 -0.59 14.80 -5.32
CA SER A 389 -2.04 14.68 -5.51
C SER A 389 -2.68 15.93 -6.07
N PHE A 390 -2.09 17.08 -5.84
CA PHE A 390 -2.71 18.38 -6.07
C PHE A 390 -1.81 19.35 -6.84
N GLY A 391 -0.64 19.72 -6.29
CA GLY A 391 0.23 20.75 -6.88
C GLY A 391 0.69 20.44 -8.30
N ALA A 392 1.05 19.18 -8.57
CA ALA A 392 1.52 18.75 -9.87
C ALA A 392 0.45 18.80 -10.98
N LEU A 393 -0.84 18.88 -10.63
CA LEU A 393 -1.93 18.98 -11.61
C LEU A 393 -1.94 20.33 -12.34
N PHE A 394 -1.40 21.37 -11.71
CA PHE A 394 -1.32 22.70 -12.31
C PHE A 394 -0.21 22.86 -13.35
N LEU A 395 0.70 21.87 -13.46
CA LEU A 395 1.74 21.84 -14.49
C LEU A 395 1.20 21.59 -15.90
N SER A 396 -0.04 21.07 -16.03
CA SER A 396 -0.65 20.79 -17.32
C SER A 396 -2.07 21.35 -17.44
N ARG A 397 -2.38 21.94 -18.60
CA ARG A 397 -3.75 22.40 -18.90
C ARG A 397 -4.78 21.27 -18.89
N ARG A 398 -4.37 20.02 -19.19
CA ARG A 398 -5.26 18.85 -19.23
C ARG A 398 -5.66 18.37 -17.83
N THR A 399 -4.79 18.50 -16.83
CA THR A 399 -5.04 18.05 -15.45
C THR A 399 -5.55 19.17 -14.54
N ARG A 400 -5.41 20.43 -14.95
CA ARG A 400 -5.85 21.61 -14.20
C ARG A 400 -7.32 21.56 -13.74
N PRO A 401 -8.29 21.09 -14.59
CA PRO A 401 -9.70 21.02 -14.15
C PRO A 401 -9.89 20.16 -12.88
N ALA A 402 -9.17 19.02 -12.76
CA ALA A 402 -9.20 18.21 -11.53
C ALA A 402 -8.55 18.94 -10.36
N GLY A 403 -7.45 19.68 -10.59
CA GLY A 403 -6.82 20.55 -9.59
C GLY A 403 -7.77 21.60 -9.06
N ASP A 404 -8.49 22.30 -9.94
CA ASP A 404 -9.48 23.31 -9.58
C ASP A 404 -10.64 22.71 -8.75
N MET A 405 -11.09 21.49 -9.08
CA MET A 405 -12.10 20.76 -8.29
C MET A 405 -11.59 20.42 -6.89
N MET A 406 -10.33 20.00 -6.76
CA MET A 406 -9.70 19.73 -5.47
C MET A 406 -9.54 21.00 -4.62
N VAL A 407 -9.16 22.14 -5.21
CA VAL A 407 -9.16 23.44 -4.50
C VAL A 407 -10.53 23.72 -3.90
N ARG A 408 -11.56 23.62 -4.73
CA ARG A 408 -12.94 23.85 -4.28
C ARG A 408 -13.34 22.88 -3.16
N ALA A 409 -12.90 21.63 -3.20
CA ALA A 409 -13.17 20.63 -2.18
C ALA A 409 -12.45 20.92 -0.86
N LEU A 410 -11.21 21.43 -0.90
CA LEU A 410 -10.49 21.84 0.32
C LEU A 410 -11.17 23.01 1.05
N PHE A 411 -11.87 23.87 0.33
CA PHE A 411 -12.67 24.97 0.90
C PHE A 411 -14.14 24.59 1.14
N TRP A 412 -14.48 23.30 1.23
CA TRP A 412 -15.83 22.81 1.47
C TRP A 412 -16.52 23.40 2.72
N PRO A 413 -15.83 23.71 3.85
CA PRO A 413 -16.50 24.28 5.00
C PRO A 413 -17.23 25.58 4.68
N LEU A 414 -16.70 26.37 3.73
CA LEU A 414 -17.35 27.59 3.22
C LEU A 414 -18.55 27.28 2.30
N ARG A 415 -18.70 26.01 1.87
CA ARG A 415 -19.72 25.53 0.93
C ARG A 415 -20.64 24.48 1.55
N ILE A 416 -20.63 24.31 2.87
CA ILE A 416 -21.37 23.23 3.60
C ILE A 416 -22.86 23.18 3.23
N ALA A 417 -23.50 24.33 3.01
CA ALA A 417 -24.89 24.42 2.60
C ALA A 417 -25.17 23.82 1.22
N SER A 418 -24.17 23.79 0.32
CA SER A 418 -24.27 23.15 -1.00
C SER A 418 -24.10 21.64 -0.89
N VAL A 419 -23.14 21.18 -0.10
CA VAL A 419 -22.86 19.74 0.14
C VAL A 419 -24.06 19.06 0.83
N LEU A 420 -24.64 19.69 1.85
CA LEU A 420 -25.83 19.16 2.55
C LEU A 420 -27.06 19.09 1.62
N ARG A 421 -27.24 20.03 0.72
CA ARG A 421 -28.30 19.96 -0.31
C ARG A 421 -28.10 18.78 -1.26
N THR A 422 -26.84 18.49 -1.61
CA THR A 422 -26.50 17.36 -2.50
C THR A 422 -26.76 16.03 -1.81
N LEU A 423 -26.34 15.87 -0.55
CA LEU A 423 -26.59 14.65 0.23
C LEU A 423 -28.09 14.37 0.40
N ARG A 424 -28.92 15.41 0.63
CA ARG A 424 -30.39 15.26 0.68
C ARG A 424 -31.04 14.85 -0.64
N ARG A 425 -30.40 15.10 -1.78
CA ARG A 425 -30.89 14.69 -3.11
C ARG A 425 -30.41 13.31 -3.56
N SER A 426 -29.42 12.74 -2.86
CA SER A 426 -28.88 11.41 -3.16
C SER A 426 -29.40 10.30 -2.24
N LEU A 427 -30.08 10.66 -1.14
CA LEU A 427 -30.93 9.83 -0.29
C LEU A 427 -32.38 9.88 -0.78
#